data_32121f4dd8c16bd0890ae9fccc5da94c
#
_entry.id   32121f4dd8c16bd0890ae9fccc5da94c
#
_cell.length_a   1.000
_cell.length_b   1.000
_cell.length_c   1.000
_cell.angle_alpha   90.00
_cell.angle_beta   90.00
_cell.angle_gamma   90.00
#
_symmetry.space_group_name_H-M   'P 1'
#
loop_
_entity.id
_entity.type
_entity.pdbx_description
1 polymer ?
#
loop_
_entity_poly.entity_id
_entity_poly.type
_entity_poly.pdbx_seq_one_letter_code
_entity_poly.pdbx_strand_id
1 'polypeptide(L)'
;MTETERIREVEKKLKGWRKLNDRVKEVEADAAALAFSGGSAGGPVQTSAIADKTYRGAEMLEGIREDERWIDTIDEAMDYLKRESPDLHNLIKGHYGMLYKRGYRKKHAALFEKSFRDSHFIGHTTYHAWRKKALSLIMEVAIQNGLQYVTRSYKRNAGG
;
A
#
# COMPACT_ATOMS: atom_id res chain seq x y z
N MET A 1 16.11 3.11 10.55
CA MET A 1 15.05 3.99 10.01
C MET A 1 14.38 4.76 11.13
N THR A 2 14.33 6.07 11.03
CA THR A 2 13.69 6.93 12.02
C THR A 2 12.18 6.90 11.87
N GLU A 3 11.46 7.39 12.87
CA GLU A 3 10.00 7.51 12.80
C GLU A 3 9.57 8.40 11.61
N THR A 4 10.27 9.51 11.41
CA THR A 4 10.00 10.42 10.30
C THR A 4 10.17 9.72 8.95
N GLU A 5 11.21 8.92 8.79
CA GLU A 5 11.44 8.14 7.56
C GLU A 5 10.36 7.10 7.34
N ARG A 6 9.90 6.44 8.40
CA ARG A 6 8.82 5.45 8.33
C ARG A 6 7.50 6.10 7.91
N ILE A 7 7.19 7.25 8.46
CA ILE A 7 5.98 8.00 8.10
C ILE A 7 6.05 8.44 6.64
N ARG A 8 7.21 8.89 6.18
CA ARG A 8 7.42 9.27 4.76
C ARG A 8 7.22 8.08 3.82
N GLU A 9 7.67 6.90 4.22
CA GLU A 9 7.48 5.68 3.43
C GLU A 9 6.00 5.32 3.34
N VAL A 10 5.27 5.39 4.45
CA VAL A 10 3.82 5.18 4.46
C VAL A 10 3.13 6.18 3.55
N GLU A 11 3.49 7.45 3.66
CA GLU A 11 2.91 8.50 2.82
C GLU A 11 3.19 8.26 1.35
N LYS A 12 4.40 7.84 1.01
CA LYS A 12 4.77 7.48 -0.36
C LYS A 12 3.91 6.34 -0.89
N LYS A 13 3.65 5.32 -0.07
CA LYS A 13 2.78 4.19 -0.47
C LYS A 13 1.34 4.65 -0.66
N LEU A 14 0.83 5.54 0.18
CA LEU A 14 -0.51 6.09 0.03
C LEU A 14 -0.63 6.96 -1.23
N LYS A 15 0.35 7.79 -1.50
CA LYS A 15 0.38 8.59 -2.74
C LYS A 15 0.41 7.72 -3.99
N GLY A 16 1.11 6.60 -3.92
CA GLY A 16 1.18 5.63 -5.01
C GLY A 16 0.13 4.52 -4.93
N TRP A 17 -0.83 4.61 -4.03
CA TRP A 17 -1.82 3.56 -3.75
C TRP A 17 -2.49 3.01 -5.00
N ARG A 18 -2.99 3.88 -5.85
CA ARG A 18 -3.73 3.49 -7.04
C ARG A 18 -2.86 2.70 -8.02
N LYS A 19 -1.66 3.20 -8.26
CA LYS A 19 -0.70 2.52 -9.14
C LYS A 19 -0.26 1.18 -8.56
N LEU A 20 -0.02 1.14 -7.26
CA LEU A 20 0.38 -0.07 -6.55
C LEU A 20 -0.69 -1.15 -6.67
N ASN A 21 -1.93 -0.79 -6.39
CA ASN A 21 -3.06 -1.69 -6.45
C ASN A 21 -3.30 -2.20 -7.87
N ASP A 22 -3.26 -1.31 -8.87
CA ASP A 22 -3.45 -1.68 -10.28
C ASP A 22 -2.33 -2.60 -10.77
N ARG A 23 -1.08 -2.31 -10.39
CA ARG A 23 0.07 -3.14 -10.75
C ARG A 23 -0.04 -4.56 -10.18
N VAL A 24 -0.42 -4.66 -8.91
CA VAL A 24 -0.57 -5.97 -8.26
C VAL A 24 -1.66 -6.78 -8.95
N LYS A 25 -2.80 -6.18 -9.22
CA LYS A 25 -3.91 -6.84 -9.92
C LYS A 25 -3.50 -7.30 -11.32
N GLU A 26 -2.76 -6.47 -12.05
CA GLU A 26 -2.28 -6.80 -13.39
C GLU A 26 -1.32 -7.99 -13.35
N VAL A 27 -0.36 -7.98 -12.44
CA VAL A 27 0.62 -9.08 -12.31
C VAL A 27 -0.06 -10.36 -11.86
N GLU A 28 -1.00 -10.28 -10.91
CA GLU A 28 -1.78 -11.44 -10.48
C GLU A 28 -2.59 -12.05 -11.64
N ALA A 29 -3.20 -11.19 -12.46
CA ALA A 29 -3.95 -11.64 -13.64
C ALA A 29 -3.03 -12.30 -14.67
N ASP A 30 -1.87 -11.72 -14.94
CA ASP A 30 -0.89 -12.26 -15.87
C ASP A 30 -0.34 -13.60 -15.40
N ALA A 31 -0.03 -13.72 -14.11
CA ALA A 31 0.42 -14.99 -13.52
C ALA A 31 -0.65 -16.07 -13.60
N ALA A 32 -1.91 -15.72 -13.34
CA ALA A 32 -3.04 -16.63 -13.45
C ALA A 32 -3.23 -17.08 -14.90
N ALA A 33 -3.10 -16.16 -15.87
CA ALA A 33 -3.21 -16.49 -17.30
C ALA A 33 -2.10 -17.46 -17.71
N LEU A 34 -0.88 -17.27 -17.24
CA LEU A 34 0.23 -18.20 -17.51
C LEU A 34 -0.04 -19.59 -16.96
N ALA A 35 -0.50 -19.68 -15.71
CA ALA A 35 -0.82 -20.94 -15.07
C ALA A 35 -1.94 -21.67 -15.81
N PHE A 36 -2.99 -20.96 -16.19
CA PHE A 36 -4.13 -21.51 -16.92
C PHE A 36 -3.71 -22.01 -18.31
N SER A 37 -2.93 -21.20 -19.03
CA SER A 37 -2.40 -21.56 -20.36
C SER A 37 -1.52 -22.81 -20.29
N GLY A 38 -0.68 -22.93 -19.25
CA GLY A 38 0.13 -24.11 -19.03
C GLY A 38 -0.69 -25.37 -18.76
N GLY A 39 -1.78 -25.22 -17.99
CA GLY A 39 -2.65 -26.34 -17.65
C GLY A 39 -3.50 -26.85 -18.81
N SER A 40 -3.80 -26.01 -19.80
CA SER A 40 -4.62 -26.38 -20.94
C SER A 40 -3.85 -27.05 -22.07
N ALA A 41 -2.52 -27.05 -22.03
CA ALA A 41 -1.68 -27.61 -23.06
C ALA A 41 -1.58 -29.14 -22.98
N GLY A 42 -2.70 -29.83 -23.01
CA GLY A 42 -2.78 -31.26 -22.78
C GLY A 42 -2.02 -32.15 -23.76
N GLY A 43 -0.72 -32.33 -23.54
CA GLY A 43 0.09 -33.27 -24.28
C GLY A 43 1.33 -33.62 -23.50
N PRO A 44 1.79 -34.89 -23.52
CA PRO A 44 2.96 -35.32 -22.73
C PRO A 44 4.25 -34.65 -23.16
N VAL A 45 4.31 -34.11 -24.35
CA VAL A 45 5.51 -33.46 -24.91
C VAL A 45 5.70 -32.06 -24.34
N GLN A 46 4.72 -31.50 -23.64
CA GLN A 46 4.71 -30.11 -23.19
C GLN A 46 5.14 -29.92 -21.72
N THR A 47 5.68 -30.93 -21.09
CA THR A 47 6.00 -30.90 -19.65
C THR A 47 6.98 -29.79 -19.29
N SER A 48 8.04 -29.60 -20.09
CA SER A 48 9.03 -28.55 -19.86
C SER A 48 8.42 -27.15 -20.04
N ALA A 49 7.60 -26.95 -21.07
CA ALA A 49 6.95 -25.68 -21.32
C ALA A 49 5.95 -25.32 -20.22
N ILE A 50 5.23 -26.32 -19.69
CA ILE A 50 4.31 -26.14 -18.56
C ILE A 50 5.08 -25.75 -17.31
N ALA A 51 6.19 -26.42 -17.02
CA ALA A 51 7.05 -26.13 -15.87
C ALA A 51 7.62 -24.71 -15.95
N ASP A 52 8.08 -24.30 -17.13
CA ASP A 52 8.62 -22.96 -17.36
C ASP A 52 7.57 -21.87 -17.14
N LYS A 53 6.35 -22.08 -17.62
CA LYS A 53 5.23 -21.13 -17.44
C LYS A 53 4.86 -21.03 -15.97
N THR A 54 4.80 -22.16 -15.27
CA THR A 54 4.50 -22.19 -13.84
C THR A 54 5.58 -21.47 -13.04
N TYR A 55 6.85 -21.70 -13.38
CA TYR A 55 7.98 -21.03 -12.76
C TYR A 55 7.92 -19.52 -12.98
N ARG A 56 7.66 -19.08 -14.21
CA ARG A 56 7.53 -17.65 -14.50
C ARG A 56 6.38 -17.01 -13.75
N GLY A 57 5.24 -17.69 -13.66
CA GLY A 57 4.11 -17.21 -12.88
C GLY A 57 4.46 -17.04 -11.40
N ALA A 58 5.13 -18.02 -10.82
CA ALA A 58 5.59 -17.95 -9.44
C ALA A 58 6.61 -16.83 -9.22
N GLU A 59 7.52 -16.63 -10.16
CA GLU A 59 8.51 -15.56 -10.13
C GLU A 59 7.86 -14.18 -10.20
N MET A 60 6.85 -14.01 -11.03
CA MET A 60 6.08 -12.78 -11.13
C MET A 60 5.38 -12.47 -9.81
N LEU A 61 4.75 -13.46 -9.18
CA LEU A 61 4.07 -13.29 -7.90
C LEU A 61 5.06 -12.98 -6.77
N GLU A 62 6.23 -13.59 -6.79
CA GLU A 62 7.28 -13.28 -5.81
C GLU A 62 7.75 -11.83 -5.94
N GLY A 63 7.82 -11.31 -7.18
CA GLY A 63 8.22 -9.94 -7.46
C GLY A 63 7.27 -8.88 -6.91
N ILE A 64 6.01 -9.22 -6.65
CA ILE A 64 5.02 -8.29 -6.08
C ILE A 64 4.64 -8.61 -4.64
N ARG A 65 5.32 -9.56 -4.02
CA ARG A 65 4.94 -10.03 -2.68
C ARG A 65 4.99 -8.93 -1.64
N GLU A 66 6.00 -8.08 -1.67
CA GLU A 66 6.10 -6.95 -0.76
C GLU A 66 5.00 -5.94 -1.02
N ASP A 67 4.68 -5.67 -2.29
CA ASP A 67 3.61 -4.77 -2.68
C ASP A 67 2.25 -5.28 -2.20
N GLU A 68 1.99 -6.59 -2.34
CA GLU A 68 0.78 -7.21 -1.81
C GLU A 68 0.67 -7.04 -0.29
N ARG A 69 1.77 -7.19 0.42
CA ARG A 69 1.81 -6.99 1.87
C ARG A 69 1.51 -5.55 2.25
N TRP A 70 1.99 -4.58 1.48
CA TRP A 70 1.67 -3.18 1.70
C TRP A 70 0.18 -2.90 1.47
N ILE A 71 -0.40 -3.48 0.43
CA ILE A 71 -1.84 -3.35 0.15
C ILE A 71 -2.65 -3.90 1.32
N ASP A 72 -2.36 -5.11 1.76
CA ASP A 72 -3.05 -5.75 2.87
C ASP A 72 -2.91 -4.94 4.16
N THR A 73 -1.72 -4.41 4.41
CA THR A 73 -1.44 -3.60 5.60
C THR A 73 -2.23 -2.29 5.59
N ILE A 74 -2.27 -1.61 4.46
CA ILE A 74 -3.02 -0.36 4.33
C ILE A 74 -4.52 -0.64 4.46
N ASP A 75 -5.01 -1.70 3.84
CA ASP A 75 -6.43 -2.10 3.97
C ASP A 75 -6.80 -2.40 5.42
N GLU A 76 -5.95 -3.14 6.13
CA GLU A 76 -6.14 -3.45 7.55
C GLU A 76 -6.18 -2.18 8.40
N ALA A 77 -5.22 -1.28 8.19
CA ALA A 77 -5.15 -0.02 8.92
C ALA A 77 -6.35 0.88 8.61
N MET A 78 -6.78 0.92 7.36
CA MET A 78 -7.94 1.71 6.94
C MET A 78 -9.25 1.15 7.53
N ASP A 79 -9.38 -0.16 7.60
CA ASP A 79 -10.54 -0.79 8.25
C ASP A 79 -10.58 -0.46 9.73
N TYR A 80 -9.42 -0.49 10.39
CA TYR A 80 -9.31 -0.07 11.79
C TYR A 80 -9.73 1.39 11.98
N LEU A 81 -9.21 2.29 11.15
CA LEU A 81 -9.57 3.71 11.20
C LEU A 81 -11.05 3.93 10.98
N LYS A 82 -11.64 3.20 10.04
CA LYS A 82 -13.08 3.31 9.76
C LYS A 82 -13.93 2.99 10.98
N ARG A 83 -13.51 2.01 11.77
CA ARG A 83 -14.25 1.62 12.99
C ARG A 83 -13.98 2.56 14.14
N GLU A 84 -12.73 2.94 14.36
CA GLU A 84 -12.32 3.68 15.57
C GLU A 84 -12.37 5.19 15.39
N SER A 85 -12.12 5.69 14.19
CA SER A 85 -12.09 7.12 13.91
C SER A 85 -12.47 7.39 12.45
N PRO A 86 -13.78 7.41 12.14
CA PRO A 86 -14.24 7.64 10.77
C PRO A 86 -13.70 8.92 10.14
N ASP A 87 -13.48 9.96 10.94
CA ASP A 87 -12.93 11.22 10.45
C ASP A 87 -11.51 11.06 9.91
N LEU A 88 -10.66 10.32 10.63
CA LEU A 88 -9.29 10.03 10.17
C LEU A 88 -9.29 9.16 8.93
N HIS A 89 -10.19 8.19 8.88
CA HIS A 89 -10.37 7.34 7.71
C HIS A 89 -10.72 8.18 6.47
N ASN A 90 -11.69 9.05 6.59
CA ASN A 90 -12.13 9.91 5.49
C ASN A 90 -11.04 10.90 5.09
N LEU A 91 -10.31 11.44 6.06
CA LEU A 91 -9.20 12.36 5.80
C LEU A 91 -8.13 11.69 4.94
N ILE A 92 -7.70 10.49 5.31
CA ILE A 92 -6.68 9.76 4.55
C ILE A 92 -7.18 9.42 3.15
N LYS A 93 -8.38 8.89 3.03
CA LYS A 93 -8.96 8.55 1.72
C LYS A 93 -9.01 9.74 0.78
N GLY A 94 -9.50 10.88 1.28
CA GLY A 94 -9.65 12.07 0.46
C GLY A 94 -8.33 12.75 0.15
N HIS A 95 -7.47 12.90 1.15
CA HIS A 95 -6.18 13.57 0.98
C HIS A 95 -5.29 12.85 -0.03
N TYR A 96 -5.22 11.53 0.03
CA TYR A 96 -4.36 10.73 -0.84
C TYR A 96 -5.05 10.21 -2.10
N GLY A 97 -6.28 10.65 -2.34
CA GLY A 97 -7.00 10.33 -3.57
C GLY A 97 -7.23 8.84 -3.79
N MET A 98 -7.42 8.08 -2.71
CA MET A 98 -7.58 6.62 -2.79
C MET A 98 -8.85 6.20 -3.53
N LEU A 99 -9.86 7.07 -3.54
CA LEU A 99 -11.12 6.82 -4.25
C LEU A 99 -11.11 7.34 -5.68
N TYR A 100 -10.10 8.10 -6.06
CA TYR A 100 -10.05 8.72 -7.37
C TYR A 100 -9.31 7.84 -8.38
N LYS A 101 -9.87 7.75 -9.58
CA LYS A 101 -9.29 6.96 -10.66
C LYS A 101 -7.84 7.33 -10.98
N ARG A 102 -7.51 8.61 -10.86
CA ARG A 102 -6.16 9.13 -11.11
C ARG A 102 -5.23 9.10 -9.89
N GLY A 103 -5.75 8.69 -8.73
CA GLY A 103 -4.99 8.63 -7.50
C GLY A 103 -4.66 9.99 -6.89
N TYR A 104 -3.53 10.06 -6.19
CA TYR A 104 -3.10 11.27 -5.51
C TYR A 104 -2.69 12.37 -6.48
N ARG A 105 -3.19 13.57 -6.24
CA ARG A 105 -2.76 14.80 -6.90
C ARG A 105 -2.72 15.94 -5.89
N LYS A 106 -1.61 16.66 -5.86
CA LYS A 106 -1.39 17.75 -4.91
C LYS A 106 -2.52 18.78 -4.95
N LYS A 107 -2.98 19.13 -6.14
CA LYS A 107 -4.08 20.10 -6.33
C LYS A 107 -5.39 19.63 -5.72
N HIS A 108 -5.74 18.36 -5.92
CA HIS A 108 -6.95 17.77 -5.35
C HIS A 108 -6.85 17.63 -3.83
N ALA A 109 -5.66 17.30 -3.33
CA ALA A 109 -5.41 17.22 -1.89
C ALA A 109 -5.65 18.58 -1.21
N ALA A 110 -5.20 19.66 -1.83
CA ALA A 110 -5.41 21.01 -1.32
C ALA A 110 -6.88 21.38 -1.29
N LEU A 111 -7.63 21.04 -2.34
CA LEU A 111 -9.08 21.29 -2.41
C LEU A 111 -9.82 20.44 -1.37
N PHE A 112 -9.43 19.19 -1.22
CA PHE A 112 -10.01 18.29 -0.22
C PHE A 112 -9.75 18.83 1.19
N GLU A 113 -8.54 19.26 1.48
CA GLU A 113 -8.18 19.83 2.78
C GLU A 113 -9.11 21.00 3.12
N LYS A 114 -9.30 21.94 2.20
CA LYS A 114 -10.16 23.10 2.41
C LYS A 114 -11.59 22.68 2.75
N SER A 115 -12.15 21.80 1.97
CA SER A 115 -13.51 21.29 2.18
C SER A 115 -13.67 20.55 3.50
N PHE A 116 -12.71 19.70 3.83
CA PHE A 116 -12.72 18.93 5.07
C PHE A 116 -12.61 19.85 6.30
N ARG A 117 -11.70 20.82 6.25
CA ARG A 117 -11.52 21.79 7.33
C ARG A 117 -12.79 22.61 7.57
N ASP A 118 -13.43 23.04 6.50
CA ASP A 118 -14.67 23.81 6.60
C ASP A 118 -15.79 22.98 7.20
N SER A 119 -15.93 21.73 6.80
CA SER A 119 -17.00 20.86 7.32
C SER A 119 -16.77 20.40 8.75
N HIS A 120 -15.52 20.35 9.21
CA HIS A 120 -15.18 19.92 10.58
C HIS A 120 -14.82 21.08 11.50
N PHE A 121 -14.88 22.30 11.01
CA PHE A 121 -14.58 23.50 11.79
C PHE A 121 -13.19 23.46 12.43
N ILE A 122 -12.19 23.01 11.67
CA ILE A 122 -10.79 22.89 12.12
C ILE A 122 -9.87 23.75 11.28
N GLY A 123 -8.73 24.13 11.85
CA GLY A 123 -7.70 24.88 11.15
C GLY A 123 -6.71 23.99 10.42
N HIS A 124 -5.82 24.63 9.68
CA HIS A 124 -4.75 23.95 8.92
C HIS A 124 -3.85 23.08 9.83
N THR A 125 -3.43 23.63 10.95
CA THR A 125 -2.56 22.92 11.91
C THR A 125 -3.23 21.67 12.46
N THR A 126 -4.51 21.77 12.82
CA THR A 126 -5.28 20.64 13.32
C THR A 126 -5.46 19.57 12.25
N TYR A 127 -5.74 19.97 11.01
CA TYR A 127 -5.87 19.04 9.90
C TYR A 127 -4.58 18.21 9.72
N HIS A 128 -3.43 18.86 9.70
CA HIS A 128 -2.15 18.15 9.53
C HIS A 128 -1.76 17.33 10.75
N ALA A 129 -2.17 17.75 11.95
CA ALA A 129 -2.01 16.91 13.15
C ALA A 129 -2.83 15.62 13.05
N TRP A 130 -4.07 15.72 12.60
CA TRP A 130 -4.93 14.55 12.36
C TRP A 130 -4.35 13.63 11.28
N ARG A 131 -3.86 14.22 10.18
CA ARG A 131 -3.20 13.46 9.11
C ARG A 131 -2.01 12.69 9.65
N LYS A 132 -1.14 13.34 10.40
CA LYS A 132 0.04 12.72 11.00
C LYS A 132 -0.33 11.60 11.97
N LYS A 133 -1.37 11.79 12.75
CA LYS A 133 -1.88 10.77 13.66
C LYS A 133 -2.31 9.51 12.92
N ALA A 134 -3.05 9.69 11.83
CA ALA A 134 -3.48 8.57 10.99
C ALA A 134 -2.29 7.86 10.33
N LEU A 135 -1.32 8.62 9.81
CA LEU A 135 -0.11 8.05 9.24
C LEU A 135 0.70 7.26 10.25
N SER A 136 0.79 7.74 11.49
CA SER A 136 1.47 7.03 12.57
C SER A 136 0.81 5.69 12.87
N LEU A 137 -0.51 5.65 12.81
CA LEU A 137 -1.26 4.42 13.04
C LEU A 137 -1.00 3.41 11.92
N ILE A 138 -1.00 3.86 10.68
CA ILE A 138 -0.67 2.99 9.53
C ILE A 138 0.77 2.48 9.65
N MET A 139 1.68 3.33 10.06
CA MET A 139 3.07 2.97 10.33
C MET A 139 3.17 1.85 11.37
N GLU A 140 2.42 1.95 12.46
CA GLU A 140 2.42 0.91 13.49
C GLU A 140 1.94 -0.43 12.95
N VAL A 141 0.89 -0.44 12.14
CA VAL A 141 0.41 -1.66 11.50
C VAL A 141 1.47 -2.22 10.56
N ALA A 142 2.16 -1.36 9.81
CA ALA A 142 3.25 -1.78 8.92
C ALA A 142 4.40 -2.43 9.68
N ILE A 143 4.75 -1.88 10.84
CA ILE A 143 5.78 -2.46 11.71
C ILE A 143 5.34 -3.84 12.22
N GLN A 144 4.12 -3.96 12.68
CA GLN A 144 3.55 -5.22 13.16
C GLN A 144 3.53 -6.29 12.05
N ASN A 145 3.30 -5.87 10.82
CA ASN A 145 3.28 -6.77 9.67
C ASN A 145 4.68 -7.04 9.08
N GLY A 146 5.72 -6.53 9.70
CA GLY A 146 7.10 -6.78 9.31
C GLY A 146 7.57 -6.01 8.07
N LEU A 147 6.85 -4.97 7.67
CA LEU A 147 7.22 -4.18 6.49
C LEU A 147 8.25 -3.10 6.79
N GLN A 148 8.26 -2.60 8.01
CA GLN A 148 9.25 -1.60 8.45
C GLN A 148 10.06 -2.17 9.59
N TYR A 149 11.31 -2.48 9.32
CA TYR A 149 12.15 -3.21 10.27
C TYR A 149 12.71 -2.33 11.37
N VAL A 150 12.45 -2.72 12.59
CA VAL A 150 13.09 -2.13 13.77
C VAL A 150 14.58 -2.49 13.83
N THR A 151 14.94 -3.63 13.25
CA THR A 151 16.31 -4.15 13.23
C THR A 151 17.33 -3.22 12.57
N ARG A 152 16.92 -2.33 11.69
CA ARG A 152 17.82 -1.33 11.10
C ARG A 152 18.37 -0.37 12.16
N SER A 153 17.53 0.01 13.11
CA SER A 153 17.96 0.83 14.24
C SER A 153 18.97 0.08 15.12
N TYR A 154 18.73 -1.19 15.32
CA TYR A 154 19.65 -2.07 16.06
C TYR A 154 21.00 -2.16 15.38
N LYS A 155 21.04 -2.34 14.07
CA LYS A 155 22.30 -2.42 13.31
C LYS A 155 23.12 -1.14 13.46
N ARG A 156 22.50 0.03 13.45
CA ARG A 156 23.18 1.29 13.61
C ARG A 156 23.79 1.42 15.01
N ASN A 157 23.05 1.00 16.00
CA ASN A 157 23.53 1.02 17.38
C ASN A 157 24.69 0.04 17.58
N ALA A 158 24.63 -1.13 16.96
CA ALA A 158 25.70 -2.12 17.04
C ALA A 158 26.96 -1.66 16.28
N GLY A 159 26.80 -0.86 15.21
CA GLY A 159 27.90 -0.30 14.46
C GLY A 159 28.55 0.92 15.10
N GLY A 160 27.88 1.48 16.09
CA GLY A 160 28.41 2.59 16.84
C GLY A 160 29.22 2.12 18.02
#